data_826d6fa001ecf2ef360d8848f142e6f0
#
_entry.id   826d6fa001ecf2ef360d8848f142e6f0
#
_cell.length_a   1.000
_cell.length_b   1.000
_cell.length_c   1.000
_cell.angle_alpha   90.00
_cell.angle_beta   90.00
_cell.angle_gamma   90.00
#
_symmetry.space_group_name_H-M   'P 1'
#
loop_
_entity.id
_entity.type
_entity.pdbx_description
1 polymer ?
#
loop_
_entity_poly.entity_id
_entity_poly.type
_entity_poly.pdbx_seq_one_letter_code
_entity_poly.pdbx_strand_id
1 'polypeptide(L)'
;MLFRSMENLEQMESYTEESIRKLPSYHAIMLAQNDIGRVNLYRLVSDSHIKYYNRRPKIPKSEFMKYREGILLGSACEAGELYRTLLRGSTQEEVARIVQFYDYLEIQPLGNNAFMLRSDKEPIESEEDLKDINRQIVELGEQFNKLVVATCDVHFLDPEDSIYRSIIMAGKGFDDADQQAPLFFRTTEEMLKEFEYLGSEKAEEVVIENTNKIANMCEKISPVRPDK
;
A
#
# COMPACT_ATOMS: atom_id res chain seq x y z
N MET A 1 1.40 -7.01 -1.50
CA MET A 1 1.86 -8.18 -0.71
C MET A 1 1.81 -7.85 0.78
N LEU A 2 1.52 -8.84 1.66
CA LEU A 2 1.39 -8.58 3.10
C LEU A 2 2.76 -8.59 3.78
N PHE A 3 3.17 -7.44 4.31
CA PHE A 3 4.35 -7.31 5.16
C PHE A 3 4.04 -7.60 6.62
N ARG A 4 5.00 -8.15 7.33
CA ARG A 4 4.98 -8.19 8.79
C ARG A 4 5.87 -7.09 9.35
N SER A 5 5.26 -6.19 10.11
CA SER A 5 5.99 -5.23 10.90
C SER A 5 6.68 -5.94 12.06
N MET A 6 7.96 -5.66 12.23
CA MET A 6 8.69 -5.94 13.45
C MET A 6 9.05 -4.58 14.05
N GLU A 7 8.68 -4.37 15.27
CA GLU A 7 8.86 -3.08 15.95
C GLU A 7 10.34 -2.66 16.05
N ASN A 8 11.27 -3.62 15.92
CA ASN A 8 12.69 -3.30 15.92
C ASN A 8 13.49 -4.34 15.13
N LEU A 9 14.24 -3.90 14.10
CA LEU A 9 15.16 -4.78 13.34
C LEU A 9 16.28 -5.35 14.25
N GLU A 10 16.65 -4.65 15.32
CA GLU A 10 17.66 -5.09 16.29
C GLU A 10 17.15 -6.26 17.18
N GLN A 11 15.84 -6.44 17.33
CA GLN A 11 15.25 -7.54 18.09
C GLN A 11 15.07 -8.83 17.27
N MET A 12 15.49 -8.84 16.00
CA MET A 12 15.27 -9.96 15.08
C MET A 12 15.87 -11.28 15.54
N GLU A 13 16.97 -11.27 16.28
CA GLU A 13 17.64 -12.48 16.77
C GLU A 13 16.82 -13.24 17.83
N SER A 14 15.82 -12.60 18.43
CA SER A 14 14.97 -13.19 19.47
C SER A 14 13.69 -13.85 18.97
N TYR A 15 13.32 -13.68 17.68
CA TYR A 15 12.08 -14.20 17.14
C TYR A 15 12.27 -15.56 16.46
N THR A 16 11.48 -16.53 16.88
CA THR A 16 11.35 -17.82 16.18
C THR A 16 10.47 -17.66 14.93
N GLU A 17 10.58 -18.56 13.95
CA GLU A 17 9.68 -18.57 12.78
C GLU A 17 8.21 -18.61 13.19
N GLU A 18 7.87 -19.32 14.26
CA GLU A 18 6.51 -19.42 14.77
C GLU A 18 6.00 -18.09 15.35
N SER A 19 6.83 -17.37 16.09
CA SER A 19 6.47 -16.04 16.62
C SER A 19 6.29 -15.03 15.49
N ILE A 20 7.17 -15.03 14.49
CA ILE A 20 7.06 -14.18 13.29
C ILE A 20 5.74 -14.44 12.56
N ARG A 21 5.30 -15.67 12.44
CA ARG A 21 4.02 -16.01 11.77
C ARG A 21 2.80 -15.39 12.46
N LYS A 22 2.87 -15.09 13.75
CA LYS A 22 1.76 -14.53 14.55
C LYS A 22 1.73 -13.00 14.59
N LEU A 23 2.81 -12.32 14.16
CA LEU A 23 2.87 -10.86 14.13
C LEU A 23 1.78 -10.24 13.24
N PRO A 24 1.33 -9.02 13.53
CA PRO A 24 0.43 -8.29 12.64
C PRO A 24 1.07 -8.13 11.26
N SER A 25 0.25 -7.97 10.26
CA SER A 25 0.70 -7.84 8.87
C SER A 25 0.02 -6.64 8.22
N TYR A 26 0.78 -5.94 7.39
CA TYR A 26 0.36 -4.75 6.67
C TYR A 26 0.51 -4.96 5.16
N HIS A 27 -0.25 -4.22 4.39
CA HIS A 27 -0.04 -4.17 2.95
C HIS A 27 1.23 -3.39 2.62
N ALA A 28 1.91 -3.79 1.56
CA ALA A 28 2.99 -3.05 0.93
C ALA A 28 3.04 -3.35 -0.56
N ILE A 29 3.47 -2.38 -1.35
CA ILE A 29 3.64 -2.54 -2.80
C ILE A 29 5.10 -2.83 -3.10
N MET A 30 5.36 -3.86 -3.89
CA MET A 30 6.70 -4.20 -4.37
C MET A 30 6.70 -4.16 -5.89
N LEU A 31 7.50 -3.28 -6.46
CA LEU A 31 7.70 -3.17 -7.90
C LEU A 31 9.09 -3.68 -8.25
N ALA A 32 9.17 -4.66 -9.16
CA ALA A 32 10.46 -5.09 -9.69
C ALA A 32 10.99 -4.02 -10.65
N GLN A 33 12.12 -3.39 -10.33
CA GLN A 33 12.76 -2.38 -11.18
C GLN A 33 13.48 -2.98 -12.37
N ASN A 34 14.03 -4.16 -12.21
CA ASN A 34 14.88 -4.84 -13.19
C ASN A 34 14.82 -6.36 -13.01
N ASP A 35 15.61 -7.11 -13.79
CA ASP A 35 15.63 -8.57 -13.71
C ASP A 35 16.13 -9.11 -12.35
N ILE A 36 17.01 -8.40 -11.65
CA ILE A 36 17.44 -8.78 -10.29
C ILE A 36 16.24 -8.70 -9.35
N GLY A 37 15.51 -7.57 -9.38
CA GLY A 37 14.29 -7.37 -8.60
C GLY A 37 13.21 -8.40 -8.92
N ARG A 38 13.04 -8.76 -10.19
CA ARG A 38 12.12 -9.82 -10.61
C ARG A 38 12.44 -11.17 -9.95
N VAL A 39 13.72 -11.58 -9.99
CA VAL A 39 14.15 -12.83 -9.36
C VAL A 39 14.00 -12.77 -7.84
N ASN A 40 14.37 -11.65 -7.22
CA ASN A 40 14.22 -11.44 -5.79
C ASN A 40 12.75 -11.46 -5.35
N LEU A 41 11.86 -10.85 -6.13
CA LEU A 41 10.41 -10.90 -5.88
C LEU A 41 9.89 -12.35 -5.92
N TYR A 42 10.34 -13.17 -6.88
CA TYR A 42 9.96 -14.59 -6.94
C TYR A 42 10.45 -15.39 -5.72
N ARG A 43 11.66 -15.10 -5.23
CA ARG A 43 12.20 -15.71 -3.99
C ARG A 43 11.35 -15.33 -2.79
N LEU A 44 11.02 -14.05 -2.64
CA LEU A 44 10.15 -13.56 -1.57
C LEU A 44 8.76 -14.21 -1.61
N VAL A 45 8.15 -14.33 -2.79
CA VAL A 45 6.87 -15.03 -2.97
C VAL A 45 7.01 -16.50 -2.56
N SER A 46 8.04 -17.20 -3.00
CA SER A 46 8.28 -18.61 -2.64
C SER A 46 8.45 -18.77 -1.14
N ASP A 47 9.31 -17.97 -0.51
CA ASP A 47 9.56 -18.04 0.94
C ASP A 47 8.32 -17.69 1.76
N SER A 48 7.49 -16.76 1.28
CA SER A 48 6.22 -16.42 1.94
C SER A 48 5.24 -17.59 2.02
N HIS A 49 5.27 -18.49 1.03
CA HIS A 49 4.43 -19.67 1.00
C HIS A 49 5.06 -20.86 1.74
N ILE A 50 6.37 -21.06 1.61
CA ILE A 50 7.06 -22.23 2.15
C ILE A 50 7.38 -22.04 3.64
N LYS A 51 7.91 -20.86 4.02
CA LYS A 51 8.43 -20.61 5.38
C LYS A 51 7.45 -19.82 6.26
N TYR A 52 6.77 -18.82 5.69
CA TYR A 52 6.03 -17.81 6.46
C TYR A 52 4.52 -17.84 6.25
N TYR A 53 3.98 -18.91 5.71
CA TYR A 53 2.53 -19.08 5.53
C TYR A 53 1.81 -19.22 6.88
N ASN A 54 0.84 -18.34 7.13
CA ASN A 54 -0.10 -18.48 8.23
C ASN A 54 -1.43 -17.89 7.80
N ARG A 55 -2.39 -18.72 7.40
CA ARG A 55 -3.67 -18.39 6.75
C ARG A 55 -3.49 -17.66 5.41
N ARG A 56 -2.44 -16.86 5.28
CA ARG A 56 -2.03 -16.11 4.09
C ARG A 56 -0.51 -16.11 3.99
N PRO A 57 0.06 -16.03 2.78
CA PRO A 57 1.50 -15.84 2.62
C PRO A 57 1.90 -14.44 3.12
N LYS A 58 2.97 -14.37 3.88
CA LYS A 58 3.46 -13.14 4.51
C LYS A 58 4.98 -13.05 4.35
N ILE A 59 5.52 -11.84 4.32
CA ILE A 59 6.96 -11.60 4.21
C ILE A 59 7.41 -10.82 5.45
N PRO A 60 8.33 -11.36 6.27
CA PRO A 60 9.01 -10.57 7.30
C PRO A 60 9.85 -9.45 6.66
N LYS A 61 9.92 -8.28 7.29
CA LYS A 61 10.80 -7.18 6.82
C LYS A 61 12.26 -7.63 6.71
N SER A 62 12.71 -8.47 7.64
CA SER A 62 14.04 -9.06 7.63
C SER A 62 14.33 -9.90 6.39
N GLU A 63 13.35 -10.67 5.95
CA GLU A 63 13.49 -11.47 4.73
C GLU A 63 13.47 -10.58 3.49
N PHE A 64 12.61 -9.55 3.47
CA PHE A 64 12.63 -8.55 2.43
C PHE A 64 13.99 -7.87 2.31
N MET A 65 14.62 -7.48 3.41
CA MET A 65 15.92 -6.81 3.40
C MET A 65 17.03 -7.64 2.74
N LYS A 66 16.96 -8.97 2.81
CA LYS A 66 17.92 -9.86 2.12
C LYS A 66 17.79 -9.81 0.60
N TYR A 67 16.60 -9.53 0.10
CA TYR A 67 16.24 -9.55 -1.33
C TYR A 67 15.76 -8.18 -1.83
N ARG A 68 16.13 -7.08 -1.14
CA ARG A 68 15.67 -5.73 -1.47
C ARG A 68 16.17 -5.22 -2.81
N GLU A 69 17.34 -5.70 -3.27
CA GLU A 69 17.99 -5.20 -4.49
C GLU A 69 17.06 -5.34 -5.71
N GLY A 70 16.92 -4.24 -6.46
CA GLY A 70 16.10 -4.17 -7.65
C GLY A 70 14.58 -4.13 -7.38
N ILE A 71 14.16 -3.85 -6.14
CA ILE A 71 12.75 -3.72 -5.76
C ILE A 71 12.49 -2.33 -5.19
N LEU A 72 11.52 -1.62 -5.75
CA LEU A 72 10.92 -0.43 -5.14
C LEU A 72 9.80 -0.84 -4.19
N LEU A 73 9.81 -0.26 -3.00
CA LEU A 73 8.84 -0.54 -1.94
C LEU A 73 7.95 0.67 -1.69
N GLY A 74 6.65 0.52 -1.86
CA GLY A 74 5.62 1.53 -1.58
C GLY A 74 4.84 1.26 -0.30
N SER A 75 4.37 2.32 0.36
CA SER A 75 3.65 2.26 1.64
C SER A 75 2.26 1.64 1.58
N ALA A 76 1.73 1.45 0.37
CA ALA A 76 0.40 0.92 0.09
C ALA A 76 -0.77 1.76 0.65
N CYS A 77 -1.96 1.13 0.73
CA CYS A 77 -3.25 1.71 1.06
C CYS A 77 -3.48 1.90 2.57
N GLU A 78 -4.73 2.06 2.97
CA GLU A 78 -5.19 2.17 4.37
C GLU A 78 -4.84 0.95 5.24
N ALA A 79 -4.62 -0.21 4.62
CA ALA A 79 -4.12 -1.41 5.30
C ALA A 79 -2.59 -1.47 5.38
N GLY A 80 -1.89 -0.45 4.87
CA GLY A 80 -0.45 -0.26 4.98
C GLY A 80 -0.01 0.15 6.38
N GLU A 81 1.26 -0.11 6.69
CA GLU A 81 1.82 0.21 8.01
C GLU A 81 1.82 1.71 8.31
N LEU A 82 2.20 2.55 7.32
CA LEU A 82 2.25 4.00 7.49
C LEU A 82 0.86 4.56 7.83
N TYR A 83 -0.15 4.24 7.01
CA TYR A 83 -1.51 4.72 7.21
C TYR A 83 -2.05 4.30 8.60
N ARG A 84 -1.88 3.02 8.97
CA ARG A 84 -2.30 2.50 10.28
C ARG A 84 -1.57 3.14 11.46
N THR A 85 -0.32 3.53 11.27
CA THR A 85 0.48 4.22 12.29
C THR A 85 0.00 5.65 12.51
N LEU A 86 -0.34 6.36 11.43
CA LEU A 86 -0.94 7.69 11.50
C LEU A 86 -2.32 7.65 12.19
N LEU A 87 -3.19 6.70 11.81
CA LEU A 87 -4.49 6.51 12.46
C LEU A 87 -4.40 6.29 13.98
N ARG A 88 -3.35 5.61 14.47
CA ARG A 88 -3.15 5.37 15.91
C ARG A 88 -2.59 6.57 16.66
N GLY A 89 -2.24 7.64 15.97
CA GLY A 89 -1.60 8.80 16.59
C GLY A 89 -0.23 8.47 17.19
N SER A 90 0.55 7.65 16.51
CA SER A 90 1.89 7.23 16.96
C SER A 90 2.88 8.39 17.03
N THR A 91 4.00 8.18 17.73
CA THR A 91 5.04 9.20 17.89
C THR A 91 5.70 9.56 16.56
N GLN A 92 6.21 10.79 16.44
CA GLN A 92 6.94 11.23 15.26
C GLN A 92 8.16 10.35 14.95
N GLU A 93 8.82 9.83 15.98
CA GLU A 93 9.97 8.93 15.83
C GLU A 93 9.56 7.60 15.20
N GLU A 94 8.42 7.01 15.60
CA GLU A 94 7.88 5.80 15.00
C GLU A 94 7.49 6.03 13.53
N VAL A 95 6.79 7.12 13.25
CA VAL A 95 6.40 7.52 11.88
C VAL A 95 7.64 7.71 11.00
N ALA A 96 8.66 8.44 11.49
CA ALA A 96 9.90 8.67 10.75
C ALA A 96 10.62 7.36 10.38
N ARG A 97 10.73 6.43 11.34
CA ARG A 97 11.32 5.11 11.10
C ARG A 97 10.57 4.33 10.01
N ILE A 98 9.24 4.39 10.02
CA ILE A 98 8.40 3.70 9.04
C ILE A 98 8.56 4.35 7.66
N VAL A 99 8.48 5.67 7.56
CA VAL A 99 8.64 6.40 6.29
C VAL A 99 10.00 6.11 5.64
N GLN A 100 11.07 6.08 6.44
CA GLN A 100 12.43 5.79 5.93
C GLN A 100 12.56 4.38 5.33
N PHE A 101 11.75 3.43 5.76
CA PHE A 101 11.77 2.06 5.24
C PHE A 101 11.25 1.96 3.81
N TYR A 102 10.32 2.83 3.41
CA TYR A 102 9.70 2.84 2.08
C TYR A 102 10.50 3.69 1.09
N ASP A 103 10.47 3.32 -0.19
CA ASP A 103 11.09 4.09 -1.28
C ASP A 103 10.17 5.22 -1.74
N TYR A 104 8.86 5.00 -1.72
CA TYR A 104 7.84 5.98 -2.00
C TYR A 104 6.60 5.78 -1.12
N LEU A 105 5.77 6.81 -1.01
CA LEU A 105 4.53 6.80 -0.25
C LEU A 105 3.33 6.83 -1.17
N GLU A 106 2.19 6.37 -0.68
CA GLU A 106 0.96 6.24 -1.47
C GLU A 106 -0.22 6.89 -0.74
N ILE A 107 -1.05 7.59 -1.51
CA ILE A 107 -2.36 8.09 -1.11
C ILE A 107 -3.42 7.60 -2.09
N GLN A 108 -4.67 7.50 -1.63
CA GLN A 108 -5.78 7.01 -2.44
C GLN A 108 -6.98 7.97 -2.37
N PRO A 109 -7.93 7.91 -3.35
CA PRO A 109 -9.18 8.65 -3.29
C PRO A 109 -9.90 8.44 -1.96
N LEU A 110 -10.52 9.51 -1.43
CA LEU A 110 -11.18 9.46 -0.12
C LEU A 110 -12.28 8.41 -0.08
N GLY A 111 -13.01 8.24 -1.19
CA GLY A 111 -14.06 7.24 -1.32
C GLY A 111 -13.59 5.80 -1.08
N ASN A 112 -12.33 5.49 -1.33
CA ASN A 112 -11.76 4.17 -1.06
C ASN A 112 -11.76 3.83 0.43
N ASN A 113 -11.62 4.85 1.27
CA ASN A 113 -11.53 4.75 2.74
C ASN A 113 -12.82 5.20 3.46
N ALA A 114 -13.88 5.57 2.73
CA ALA A 114 -15.14 6.05 3.31
C ALA A 114 -15.83 5.02 4.23
N PHE A 115 -15.49 3.74 4.15
CA PHE A 115 -15.97 2.72 5.07
C PHE A 115 -15.55 3.00 6.52
N MET A 116 -14.44 3.71 6.75
CA MET A 116 -13.99 4.08 8.09
C MET A 116 -14.94 5.03 8.80
N LEU A 117 -15.66 5.89 8.06
CA LEU A 117 -16.68 6.80 8.60
C LEU A 117 -17.89 6.06 9.20
N ARG A 118 -18.05 4.77 8.89
CA ARG A 118 -19.14 3.92 9.38
C ARG A 118 -18.68 2.93 10.44
N SER A 119 -17.42 3.00 10.84
CA SER A 119 -16.80 2.04 11.75
C SER A 119 -16.54 2.67 13.11
N ASP A 120 -17.18 2.18 14.15
CA ASP A 120 -16.92 2.60 15.54
C ASP A 120 -15.49 2.24 16.04
N LYS A 121 -14.73 1.51 15.22
CA LYS A 121 -13.38 1.04 15.58
C LYS A 121 -12.27 1.97 15.07
N GLU A 122 -12.57 2.84 14.14
CA GLU A 122 -11.59 3.73 13.51
C GLU A 122 -11.77 5.16 14.04
N PRO A 123 -10.70 5.91 14.29
CA PRO A 123 -10.77 7.28 14.82
C PRO A 123 -11.04 8.30 13.69
N ILE A 124 -11.97 8.01 12.79
CA ILE A 124 -12.36 8.83 11.64
C ILE A 124 -13.83 9.21 11.79
N GLU A 125 -14.09 10.49 11.98
CA GLU A 125 -15.44 11.02 12.20
C GLU A 125 -15.98 11.79 10.97
N SER A 126 -15.07 12.29 10.13
CA SER A 126 -15.40 13.13 8.99
C SER A 126 -14.55 12.85 7.75
N GLU A 127 -15.01 13.30 6.59
CA GLU A 127 -14.21 13.28 5.35
C GLU A 127 -12.95 14.14 5.48
N GLU A 128 -12.99 15.19 6.30
CA GLU A 128 -11.82 16.03 6.55
C GLU A 128 -10.70 15.26 7.26
N ASP A 129 -11.03 14.35 8.16
CA ASP A 129 -10.03 13.47 8.80
C ASP A 129 -9.31 12.59 7.77
N LEU A 130 -10.04 12.10 6.77
CA LEU A 130 -9.45 11.33 5.66
C LEU A 130 -8.51 12.21 4.80
N LYS A 131 -8.91 13.46 4.54
CA LYS A 131 -8.06 14.44 3.84
C LYS A 131 -6.80 14.75 4.64
N ASP A 132 -6.93 14.91 5.94
CA ASP A 132 -5.81 15.23 6.83
C ASP A 132 -4.77 14.12 6.88
N ILE A 133 -5.18 12.85 6.85
CA ILE A 133 -4.22 11.73 6.73
C ILE A 133 -3.47 11.80 5.40
N ASN A 134 -4.17 12.04 4.29
CA ASN A 134 -3.51 12.17 2.99
C ASN A 134 -2.56 13.38 2.96
N ARG A 135 -2.94 14.53 3.53
CA ARG A 135 -2.06 15.71 3.69
C ARG A 135 -0.81 15.37 4.51
N GLN A 136 -0.98 14.68 5.65
CA GLN A 136 0.15 14.24 6.46
C GLN A 136 1.11 13.33 5.70
N ILE A 137 0.59 12.40 4.87
CA ILE A 137 1.44 11.55 4.03
C ILE A 137 2.21 12.38 3.00
N VAL A 138 1.58 13.41 2.40
CA VAL A 138 2.24 14.34 1.47
C VAL A 138 3.34 15.13 2.18
N GLU A 139 3.05 15.71 3.36
CA GLU A 139 4.03 16.44 4.18
C GLU A 139 5.21 15.55 4.59
N LEU A 140 4.95 14.29 4.97
CA LEU A 140 6.00 13.31 5.27
C LEU A 140 6.86 13.01 4.03
N GLY A 141 6.23 12.94 2.84
CA GLY A 141 6.96 12.79 1.58
C GLY A 141 7.95 13.94 1.37
N GLU A 142 7.52 15.18 1.57
CA GLU A 142 8.36 16.36 1.47
C GLU A 142 9.47 16.34 2.53
N GLN A 143 9.12 16.09 3.79
CA GLN A 143 10.05 16.08 4.91
C GLN A 143 11.17 15.04 4.75
N PHE A 144 10.84 13.86 4.24
CA PHE A 144 11.78 12.74 4.09
C PHE A 144 12.30 12.56 2.65
N ASN A 145 12.00 13.51 1.76
CA ASN A 145 12.38 13.45 0.34
C ASN A 145 11.95 12.13 -0.33
N LYS A 146 10.68 11.73 -0.10
CA LYS A 146 10.05 10.57 -0.72
C LYS A 146 9.00 11.03 -1.72
N LEU A 147 8.96 10.39 -2.90
CA LEU A 147 7.86 10.61 -3.83
C LEU A 147 6.54 10.14 -3.20
N VAL A 148 5.49 10.93 -3.35
CA VAL A 148 4.13 10.52 -3.00
C VAL A 148 3.36 10.31 -4.28
N VAL A 149 2.71 9.17 -4.43
CA VAL A 149 1.90 8.83 -5.60
C VAL A 149 0.44 8.63 -5.23
N ALA A 150 -0.46 9.10 -6.09
CA ALA A 150 -1.89 8.83 -5.98
C ALA A 150 -2.25 7.61 -6.81
N THR A 151 -2.79 6.56 -6.18
CA THR A 151 -3.24 5.33 -6.84
C THR A 151 -4.74 5.15 -6.69
N CYS A 152 -5.38 4.52 -7.69
CA CYS A 152 -6.84 4.38 -7.73
C CYS A 152 -7.37 3.14 -7.01
N ASP A 153 -6.54 2.11 -6.85
CA ASP A 153 -6.93 0.80 -6.30
C ASP A 153 -8.10 0.15 -7.07
N VAL A 154 -7.98 0.07 -8.38
CA VAL A 154 -9.02 -0.41 -9.30
C VAL A 154 -9.39 -1.87 -9.05
N HIS A 155 -10.67 -2.14 -8.83
CA HIS A 155 -11.23 -3.48 -8.68
C HIS A 155 -12.26 -3.82 -9.77
N PHE A 156 -12.79 -2.84 -10.46
CA PHE A 156 -13.73 -2.99 -11.58
C PHE A 156 -13.60 -1.81 -12.56
N LEU A 157 -14.13 -1.98 -13.78
CA LEU A 157 -13.92 -1.01 -14.86
C LEU A 157 -14.84 0.19 -14.72
N ASP A 158 -16.12 -0.01 -14.77
CA ASP A 158 -17.13 1.04 -14.73
C ASP A 158 -17.82 1.11 -13.36
N PRO A 159 -18.33 2.28 -12.92
CA PRO A 159 -19.00 2.42 -11.63
C PRO A 159 -20.14 1.40 -11.39
N GLU A 160 -20.86 1.05 -12.45
CA GLU A 160 -21.97 0.08 -12.43
C GLU A 160 -21.50 -1.34 -12.12
N ASP A 161 -20.25 -1.69 -12.43
CA ASP A 161 -19.67 -3.01 -12.18
C ASP A 161 -19.49 -3.33 -10.70
N SER A 162 -19.65 -2.34 -9.84
CA SER A 162 -19.66 -2.52 -8.37
C SER A 162 -20.61 -3.63 -7.91
N ILE A 163 -21.71 -3.86 -8.66
CA ILE A 163 -22.69 -4.93 -8.38
C ILE A 163 -22.05 -6.32 -8.45
N TYR A 164 -21.15 -6.56 -9.40
CA TYR A 164 -20.48 -7.86 -9.53
C TYR A 164 -19.54 -8.13 -8.35
N ARG A 165 -18.82 -7.09 -7.89
CA ARG A 165 -17.98 -7.18 -6.69
C ARG A 165 -18.83 -7.44 -5.45
N SER A 166 -19.97 -6.76 -5.30
CA SER A 166 -20.94 -6.98 -4.21
C SER A 166 -21.40 -8.44 -4.14
N ILE A 167 -21.78 -9.03 -5.27
CA ILE A 167 -22.20 -10.45 -5.34
C ILE A 167 -21.07 -11.39 -4.89
N ILE A 168 -19.84 -11.15 -5.35
CA ILE A 168 -18.67 -11.95 -4.97
C ILE A 168 -18.38 -11.84 -3.48
N MET A 169 -18.44 -10.63 -2.92
CA MET A 169 -18.21 -10.38 -1.51
C MET A 169 -19.28 -11.02 -0.63
N ALA A 170 -20.57 -10.87 -1.01
CA ALA A 170 -21.67 -11.55 -0.33
C ALA A 170 -21.50 -13.06 -0.33
N GLY A 171 -21.10 -13.66 -1.47
CA GLY A 171 -20.81 -15.08 -1.59
C GLY A 171 -19.62 -15.55 -0.70
N LYS A 172 -18.73 -14.63 -0.32
CA LYS A 172 -17.62 -14.89 0.62
C LYS A 172 -17.97 -14.60 2.07
N GLY A 173 -19.21 -14.15 2.35
CA GLY A 173 -19.70 -13.89 3.71
C GLY A 173 -19.26 -12.55 4.31
N PHE A 174 -19.01 -11.52 3.46
CA PHE A 174 -18.77 -10.17 3.95
C PHE A 174 -20.11 -9.50 4.28
N ASP A 175 -20.25 -8.98 5.50
CA ASP A 175 -21.49 -8.37 6.00
C ASP A 175 -21.82 -7.03 5.35
N ASP A 176 -20.80 -6.32 4.82
CA ASP A 176 -20.87 -5.01 4.17
C ASP A 176 -20.82 -5.09 2.63
N ALA A 177 -21.12 -6.26 2.07
CA ALA A 177 -21.01 -6.50 0.63
C ALA A 177 -21.87 -5.57 -0.24
N ASP A 178 -22.95 -5.00 0.29
CA ASP A 178 -23.83 -4.02 -0.36
C ASP A 178 -23.29 -2.58 -0.31
N GLN A 179 -22.26 -2.31 0.50
CA GLN A 179 -21.66 -0.99 0.69
C GLN A 179 -20.31 -0.87 -0.04
N GLN A 180 -20.35 -0.95 -1.36
CA GLN A 180 -19.14 -0.94 -2.18
C GLN A 180 -18.44 0.42 -2.16
N ALA A 181 -17.11 0.39 -1.94
CA ALA A 181 -16.25 1.52 -2.20
C ALA A 181 -16.17 1.78 -3.73
N PRO A 182 -15.98 3.05 -4.17
CA PRO A 182 -15.95 3.42 -5.59
C PRO A 182 -14.60 3.05 -6.24
N LEU A 183 -14.28 1.76 -6.30
CA LEU A 183 -13.00 1.22 -6.78
C LEU A 183 -13.01 0.98 -8.30
N PHE A 184 -13.64 1.88 -9.06
CA PHE A 184 -13.68 1.82 -10.52
C PHE A 184 -12.43 2.47 -11.13
N PHE A 185 -12.18 2.17 -12.40
CA PHE A 185 -11.07 2.77 -13.15
C PHE A 185 -11.37 4.25 -13.42
N ARG A 186 -10.52 5.14 -12.93
CA ARG A 186 -10.62 6.59 -13.15
C ARG A 186 -9.65 7.06 -14.21
N THR A 187 -10.10 7.98 -15.03
CA THR A 187 -9.24 8.74 -15.94
C THR A 187 -8.31 9.68 -15.16
N THR A 188 -7.33 10.25 -15.85
CA THR A 188 -6.41 11.24 -15.24
C THR A 188 -7.17 12.44 -14.70
N GLU A 189 -8.16 12.94 -15.45
CA GLU A 189 -8.98 14.08 -15.06
C GLU A 189 -9.81 13.77 -13.80
N GLU A 190 -10.38 12.58 -13.71
CA GLU A 190 -11.11 12.12 -12.53
C GLU A 190 -10.17 11.99 -11.33
N MET A 191 -8.97 11.44 -11.52
CA MET A 191 -7.98 11.37 -10.44
C MET A 191 -7.54 12.75 -9.97
N LEU A 192 -7.28 13.71 -10.87
CA LEU A 192 -6.95 15.08 -10.49
C LEU A 192 -8.05 15.72 -9.65
N LYS A 193 -9.33 15.46 -9.98
CA LYS A 193 -10.48 15.94 -9.22
C LYS A 193 -10.56 15.33 -7.81
N GLU A 194 -10.26 14.04 -7.67
CA GLU A 194 -10.23 13.36 -6.36
C GLU A 194 -9.24 14.00 -5.39
N PHE A 195 -8.15 14.61 -5.90
CA PHE A 195 -7.09 15.20 -5.09
C PHE A 195 -7.06 16.75 -5.16
N GLU A 196 -8.09 17.41 -5.72
CA GLU A 196 -8.14 18.88 -5.85
C GLU A 196 -8.04 19.62 -4.49
N TYR A 197 -8.40 18.95 -3.37
CA TYR A 197 -8.28 19.49 -2.02
C TYR A 197 -6.82 19.69 -1.55
N LEU A 198 -5.84 19.12 -2.26
CA LEU A 198 -4.41 19.37 -2.05
C LEU A 198 -3.91 20.65 -2.76
N GLY A 199 -4.76 21.26 -3.61
CA GLY A 199 -4.39 22.30 -4.57
C GLY A 199 -3.94 21.72 -5.91
N SER A 200 -4.15 22.46 -7.00
CA SER A 200 -3.96 21.96 -8.36
C SER A 200 -2.53 21.49 -8.64
N GLU A 201 -1.53 22.25 -8.17
CA GLU A 201 -0.11 21.94 -8.37
C GLU A 201 0.28 20.62 -7.66
N LYS A 202 -0.14 20.45 -6.41
CA LYS A 202 0.13 19.24 -5.65
C LYS A 202 -0.65 18.02 -6.19
N ALA A 203 -1.90 18.22 -6.63
CA ALA A 203 -2.67 17.18 -7.29
C ALA A 203 -1.99 16.68 -8.57
N GLU A 204 -1.49 17.59 -9.42
CA GLU A 204 -0.73 17.24 -10.62
C GLU A 204 0.56 16.48 -10.28
N GLU A 205 1.28 16.94 -9.28
CA GLU A 205 2.50 16.29 -8.79
C GLU A 205 2.25 14.82 -8.40
N VAL A 206 1.25 14.55 -7.53
CA VAL A 206 1.04 13.18 -6.99
C VAL A 206 0.33 12.27 -7.99
N VAL A 207 -0.54 12.79 -8.85
CA VAL A 207 -1.33 12.01 -9.82
C VAL A 207 -0.53 11.72 -11.09
N ILE A 208 0.19 12.71 -11.62
CA ILE A 208 0.84 12.63 -12.93
C ILE A 208 2.36 12.50 -12.81
N GLU A 209 3.00 13.51 -12.21
CA GLU A 209 4.47 13.56 -12.24
C GLU A 209 5.13 12.41 -11.48
N ASN A 210 4.73 12.22 -10.23
CA ASN A 210 5.38 11.23 -9.36
C ASN A 210 5.05 9.80 -9.78
N THR A 211 3.84 9.54 -10.28
CA THR A 211 3.49 8.23 -10.84
C THR A 211 4.34 7.89 -12.06
N ASN A 212 4.57 8.86 -12.95
CA ASN A 212 5.49 8.70 -14.09
C ASN A 212 6.95 8.54 -13.64
N LYS A 213 7.40 9.30 -12.62
CA LYS A 213 8.76 9.11 -12.07
C LYS A 213 8.98 7.69 -11.56
N ILE A 214 8.02 7.14 -10.78
CA ILE A 214 8.09 5.75 -10.29
C ILE A 214 8.08 4.75 -11.46
N ALA A 215 7.19 4.92 -12.45
CA ALA A 215 7.15 4.06 -13.62
C ALA A 215 8.48 4.06 -14.40
N ASN A 216 9.08 5.24 -14.56
CA ASN A 216 10.37 5.42 -15.27
C ASN A 216 11.58 4.85 -14.49
N MET A 217 11.45 4.59 -13.19
CA MET A 217 12.47 3.88 -12.41
C MET A 217 12.49 2.37 -12.70
N CYS A 218 11.47 1.85 -13.39
CA CYS A 218 11.36 0.45 -13.73
C CYS A 218 11.76 0.19 -15.18
N GLU A 219 12.65 -0.76 -15.40
CA GLU A 219 13.03 -1.22 -16.74
C GLU A 219 11.91 -2.05 -17.36
N LYS A 220 11.93 -2.18 -18.69
CA LYS A 220 11.07 -3.11 -19.39
C LYS A 220 11.58 -4.54 -19.17
N ILE A 221 10.92 -5.26 -18.26
CA ILE A 221 11.24 -6.65 -17.92
C ILE A 221 10.11 -7.59 -18.35
N SER A 222 10.43 -8.87 -18.59
CA SER A 222 9.43 -9.90 -18.81
C SER A 222 9.26 -10.76 -17.56
N PRO A 223 8.03 -11.00 -17.08
CA PRO A 223 7.80 -11.90 -15.96
C PRO A 223 8.14 -13.36 -16.29
N VAL A 224 8.13 -13.72 -17.56
CA VAL A 224 8.49 -15.05 -18.06
C VAL A 224 9.65 -14.92 -19.05
N ARG A 225 10.60 -15.86 -18.99
CA ARG A 225 11.70 -15.88 -19.97
C ARG A 225 11.15 -16.15 -21.38
N PRO A 226 11.55 -15.35 -22.39
CA PRO A 226 10.98 -15.44 -23.72
C PRO A 226 11.31 -16.75 -24.47
N ASP A 227 12.28 -17.51 -23.98
CA ASP A 227 12.87 -18.69 -24.60
C ASP A 227 12.39 -20.01 -23.97
N LYS A 228 11.25 -20.00 -23.23
CA LYS A 228 10.63 -21.19 -22.63
C LYS A 228 9.18 -21.32 -22.99
#